data_021eacbd492efdd118c91a15cb6b4795
#
_entry.id   021eacbd492efdd118c91a15cb6b4795
#
_cell.length_a   1.000
_cell.length_b   1.000
_cell.length_c   1.000
_cell.angle_alpha   90.00
_cell.angle_beta   90.00
_cell.angle_gamma   90.00
#
_symmetry.space_group_name_H-M   'P 1'
#
loop_
_entity.id
_entity.type
_entity.pdbx_description
1 polymer ?
#
loop_
_entity_poly.entity_id
_entity_poly.type
_entity_poly.pdbx_seq_one_letter_code
_entity_poly.pdbx_strand_id
1 'polypeptide(L)'
;MIYSGDILKRVGFNMTKYTETQRKILEVGKEEFLAKGFKDASLRGIVKAAGFTQGAFYGYYPDKAALFDALVSEAADTLMEQFKAAQRAHYDLITEEKTAQSQELSTDYLNYFINYIYDNFDAFKLVICCSEGTRYSNYVHELVELEVSQTEKYYQQLRQLGKVEGVVNHDLHHMITSAYFTAVFETVVHDM
;
A
#
# COMPACT_ATOMS: atom_id res chain seq x y z
N MET A 1 0.11 3.94 -30.12
CA MET A 1 1.47 4.36 -29.74
C MET A 1 1.29 5.29 -28.54
N ILE A 2 1.30 4.71 -27.32
CA ILE A 2 1.12 5.46 -26.06
C ILE A 2 2.52 5.98 -25.69
N TYR A 3 2.66 7.30 -25.60
CA TYR A 3 3.92 7.97 -25.33
C TYR A 3 4.46 7.57 -23.95
N SER A 4 5.73 7.18 -23.88
CA SER A 4 6.51 6.82 -22.69
C SER A 4 6.39 7.82 -21.52
N GLY A 5 6.01 9.07 -21.78
CA GLY A 5 5.82 10.11 -20.76
C GLY A 5 4.52 10.04 -19.96
N ASP A 6 3.49 9.32 -20.44
CA ASP A 6 2.19 9.23 -19.73
C ASP A 6 2.14 8.07 -18.73
N ILE A 7 2.99 7.06 -18.92
CA ILE A 7 3.11 5.91 -17.99
C ILE A 7 3.70 6.36 -16.64
N LEU A 8 4.57 7.37 -16.66
CA LEU A 8 5.24 7.89 -15.45
C LEU A 8 4.38 8.86 -14.63
N LYS A 9 3.31 9.43 -15.22
CA LYS A 9 2.38 10.31 -14.50
C LYS A 9 1.39 9.58 -13.59
N ARG A 10 1.19 8.28 -13.77
CA ARG A 10 0.35 7.45 -12.89
C ARG A 10 1.04 6.96 -11.62
N VAL A 11 2.34 7.18 -11.51
CA VAL A 11 3.08 6.96 -10.27
C VAL A 11 3.16 8.31 -9.60
N GLY A 12 2.64 8.48 -8.40
CA GLY A 12 2.88 9.64 -7.53
C GLY A 12 4.37 9.75 -7.15
N PHE A 13 5.22 9.31 -8.07
CA PHE A 13 6.67 9.20 -7.94
C PHE A 13 7.28 10.59 -8.16
N ASN A 14 7.75 11.20 -7.09
CA ASN A 14 8.44 12.49 -7.18
C ASN A 14 9.80 12.31 -7.89
N MET A 15 9.77 12.30 -9.24
CA MET A 15 10.93 12.10 -10.11
C MET A 15 12.01 13.18 -9.95
N THR A 16 11.70 14.33 -9.36
CA THR A 16 12.69 15.41 -9.12
C THR A 16 13.71 15.03 -8.06
N LYS A 17 13.41 14.05 -7.21
CA LYS A 17 14.26 13.51 -6.14
C LYS A 17 15.43 12.66 -6.66
N TYR A 18 15.34 12.13 -7.89
CA TYR A 18 16.28 11.15 -8.42
C TYR A 18 17.14 11.70 -9.55
N THR A 19 18.41 11.27 -9.61
CA THR A 19 19.29 11.50 -10.77
C THR A 19 18.76 10.79 -12.02
N GLU A 20 19.23 11.19 -13.20
CA GLU A 20 18.84 10.53 -14.46
C GLU A 20 19.17 9.03 -14.44
N THR A 21 20.34 8.66 -13.92
CA THR A 21 20.77 7.27 -13.75
C THR A 21 19.82 6.48 -12.84
N GLN A 22 19.46 7.05 -11.69
CA GLN A 22 18.51 6.42 -10.77
C GLN A 22 17.14 6.23 -11.41
N ARG A 23 16.64 7.25 -12.12
CA ARG A 23 15.35 7.17 -12.83
C ARG A 23 15.33 6.03 -13.83
N LYS A 24 16.41 5.87 -14.61
CA LYS A 24 16.49 4.78 -15.60
C LYS A 24 16.54 3.40 -14.93
N ILE A 25 17.27 3.27 -13.83
CA ILE A 25 17.32 2.01 -13.07
C ILE A 25 15.94 1.69 -12.46
N LEU A 26 15.24 2.68 -11.89
CA LEU A 26 13.90 2.53 -11.33
C LEU A 26 12.88 2.12 -12.40
N GLU A 27 12.90 2.77 -13.58
CA GLU A 27 12.01 2.47 -14.70
C GLU A 27 12.16 1.00 -15.14
N VAL A 28 13.40 0.57 -15.44
CA VAL A 28 13.68 -0.81 -15.86
C VAL A 28 13.41 -1.80 -14.72
N GLY A 29 13.72 -1.43 -13.47
CA GLY A 29 13.43 -2.24 -12.29
C GLY A 29 11.94 -2.47 -12.12
N LYS A 30 11.12 -1.41 -12.26
CA LYS A 30 9.66 -1.51 -12.22
C LYS A 30 9.12 -2.49 -13.26
N GLU A 31 9.54 -2.34 -14.51
CA GLU A 31 9.12 -3.24 -15.61
C GLU A 31 9.48 -4.70 -15.33
N GLU A 32 10.69 -4.97 -14.87
CA GLU A 32 11.14 -6.34 -14.54
C GLU A 32 10.36 -6.93 -13.37
N PHE A 33 10.10 -6.14 -12.31
CA PHE A 33 9.32 -6.59 -11.17
C PHE A 33 7.84 -6.84 -11.53
N LEU A 34 7.23 -5.99 -12.34
CA LEU A 34 5.86 -6.21 -12.82
C LEU A 34 5.75 -7.45 -13.69
N ALA A 35 6.79 -7.74 -14.50
CA ALA A 35 6.79 -8.89 -15.41
C ALA A 35 7.05 -10.23 -14.69
N LYS A 36 7.85 -10.26 -13.63
CA LYS A 36 8.37 -11.51 -13.02
C LYS A 36 8.13 -11.64 -11.52
N GLY A 37 7.68 -10.59 -10.86
CA GLY A 37 7.68 -10.49 -9.40
C GLY A 37 9.09 -10.24 -8.84
N PHE A 38 9.14 -9.81 -7.57
CA PHE A 38 10.43 -9.54 -6.92
C PHE A 38 11.31 -10.79 -6.85
N LYS A 39 10.76 -11.95 -6.50
CA LYS A 39 11.52 -13.18 -6.27
C LYS A 39 12.33 -13.58 -7.51
N ASP A 40 11.70 -13.61 -8.67
CA ASP A 40 12.25 -14.11 -9.93
C ASP A 40 12.93 -13.02 -10.78
N ALA A 41 12.79 -11.75 -10.41
CA ALA A 41 13.44 -10.64 -11.07
C ALA A 41 14.97 -10.70 -10.96
N SER A 42 15.67 -10.48 -12.08
CA SER A 42 17.11 -10.54 -12.17
C SER A 42 17.76 -9.17 -12.01
N LEU A 43 18.43 -8.92 -10.89
CA LEU A 43 19.19 -7.67 -10.70
C LEU A 43 20.20 -7.43 -11.82
N ARG A 44 20.92 -8.47 -12.25
CA ARG A 44 21.86 -8.38 -13.38
C ARG A 44 21.15 -8.02 -14.68
N GLY A 45 19.95 -8.58 -14.89
CA GLY A 45 19.09 -8.24 -16.02
C GLY A 45 18.67 -6.78 -16.03
N ILE A 46 18.19 -6.27 -14.88
CA ILE A 46 17.79 -4.87 -14.68
C ILE A 46 18.95 -3.93 -15.01
N VAL A 47 20.12 -4.16 -14.39
CA VAL A 47 21.31 -3.31 -14.56
C VAL A 47 21.77 -3.27 -16.02
N LYS A 48 21.79 -4.44 -16.70
CA LYS A 48 22.16 -4.55 -18.11
C LYS A 48 21.15 -3.82 -19.00
N ALA A 49 19.85 -4.02 -18.78
CA ALA A 49 18.79 -3.39 -19.58
C ALA A 49 18.75 -1.86 -19.36
N ALA A 50 19.07 -1.39 -18.15
CA ALA A 50 19.23 0.03 -17.86
C ALA A 50 20.47 0.67 -18.51
N GLY A 51 21.41 -0.14 -19.04
CA GLY A 51 22.62 0.35 -19.71
C GLY A 51 23.76 0.70 -18.75
N PHE A 52 23.75 0.17 -17.51
CA PHE A 52 24.75 0.46 -16.51
C PHE A 52 25.57 -0.77 -16.10
N THR A 53 26.65 -0.52 -15.34
CA THR A 53 27.43 -1.58 -14.70
C THR A 53 26.87 -1.90 -13.31
N GLN A 54 27.16 -3.10 -12.79
CA GLN A 54 26.79 -3.46 -11.42
C GLN A 54 27.42 -2.50 -10.39
N GLY A 55 28.66 -2.05 -10.61
CA GLY A 55 29.29 -1.06 -9.74
C GLY A 55 28.53 0.26 -9.68
N ALA A 56 28.01 0.75 -10.82
CA ALA A 56 27.17 1.93 -10.86
C ALA A 56 25.85 1.74 -10.11
N PHE A 57 25.22 0.57 -10.23
CA PHE A 57 24.01 0.22 -9.48
C PHE A 57 24.25 0.26 -7.96
N TYR A 58 25.31 -0.42 -7.48
CA TYR A 58 25.61 -0.47 -6.05
C TYR A 58 26.00 0.90 -5.44
N GLY A 59 26.31 1.88 -6.28
CA GLY A 59 26.48 3.27 -5.84
C GLY A 59 25.15 3.95 -5.44
N TYR A 60 24.01 3.41 -5.88
CA TYR A 60 22.66 3.95 -5.58
C TYR A 60 21.83 3.05 -4.68
N TYR A 61 21.89 1.75 -4.90
CA TYR A 61 21.08 0.74 -4.19
C TYR A 61 21.97 -0.40 -3.71
N PRO A 62 21.96 -0.72 -2.40
CA PRO A 62 22.79 -1.79 -1.86
C PRO A 62 22.40 -3.19 -2.37
N ASP A 63 21.14 -3.36 -2.76
CA ASP A 63 20.62 -4.65 -3.24
C ASP A 63 19.31 -4.47 -4.04
N LYS A 64 18.74 -5.60 -4.48
CA LYS A 64 17.47 -5.67 -5.19
C LYS A 64 16.28 -5.22 -4.32
N ALA A 65 16.34 -5.48 -3.02
CA ALA A 65 15.28 -5.11 -2.09
C ALA A 65 15.21 -3.59 -1.91
N ALA A 66 16.35 -2.92 -1.83
CA ALA A 66 16.41 -1.45 -1.77
C ALA A 66 15.89 -0.79 -3.06
N LEU A 67 16.12 -1.40 -4.22
CA LEU A 67 15.54 -0.92 -5.49
C LEU A 67 14.01 -1.08 -5.49
N PHE A 68 13.50 -2.23 -5.02
CA PHE A 68 12.06 -2.45 -4.90
C PHE A 68 11.43 -1.49 -3.89
N ASP A 69 12.06 -1.33 -2.73
CA ASP A 69 11.63 -0.41 -1.68
C ASP A 69 11.53 1.04 -2.20
N ALA A 70 12.53 1.48 -2.97
CA ALA A 70 12.51 2.80 -3.58
C ALA A 70 11.32 3.02 -4.56
N LEU A 71 10.74 1.96 -5.11
CA LEU A 71 9.57 2.03 -5.99
C LEU A 71 8.24 2.12 -5.24
N VAL A 72 8.17 1.57 -4.02
CA VAL A 72 6.88 1.35 -3.36
C VAL A 72 6.75 1.98 -1.98
N SER A 73 7.85 2.27 -1.28
CA SER A 73 7.83 2.69 0.13
C SER A 73 6.99 3.94 0.37
N GLU A 74 7.15 4.97 -0.47
CA GLU A 74 6.43 6.23 -0.30
C GLU A 74 4.91 6.02 -0.35
N ALA A 75 4.43 5.22 -1.31
CA ALA A 75 3.00 4.92 -1.45
C ALA A 75 2.50 4.01 -0.33
N ALA A 76 3.20 2.90 -0.08
CA ALA A 76 2.78 1.91 0.90
C ALA A 76 2.83 2.45 2.34
N ASP A 77 3.93 3.10 2.71
CA ASP A 77 4.11 3.63 4.06
C ASP A 77 3.13 4.80 4.31
N THR A 78 2.86 5.66 3.31
CA THR A 78 1.86 6.73 3.42
C THR A 78 0.46 6.18 3.62
N LEU A 79 0.03 5.19 2.83
CA LEU A 79 -1.30 4.57 3.02
C LEU A 79 -1.43 3.98 4.42
N MET A 80 -0.44 3.24 4.89
CA MET A 80 -0.45 2.63 6.22
C MET A 80 -0.54 3.70 7.33
N GLU A 81 0.23 4.79 7.24
CA GLU A 81 0.19 5.87 8.23
C GLU A 81 -1.14 6.64 8.22
N GLN A 82 -1.71 6.91 7.04
CA GLN A 82 -3.03 7.52 6.92
C GLN A 82 -4.13 6.60 7.46
N PHE A 83 -4.01 5.29 7.21
CA PHE A 83 -4.95 4.32 7.77
C PHE A 83 -4.91 4.30 9.30
N LYS A 84 -3.72 4.28 9.90
CA LYS A 84 -3.55 4.40 11.36
C LYS A 84 -4.10 5.72 11.91
N ALA A 85 -3.93 6.81 11.17
CA ALA A 85 -4.45 8.13 11.56
C ALA A 85 -6.00 8.14 11.54
N ALA A 86 -6.61 7.54 10.50
CA ALA A 86 -8.06 7.36 10.40
C ALA A 86 -8.62 6.59 11.60
N GLN A 87 -8.00 5.48 11.97
CA GLN A 87 -8.40 4.68 13.12
C GLN A 87 -8.35 5.47 14.43
N ARG A 88 -7.28 6.27 14.64
CA ARG A 88 -7.20 7.14 15.83
C ARG A 88 -8.31 8.19 15.85
N ALA A 89 -8.58 8.85 14.71
CA ALA A 89 -9.64 9.84 14.60
C ALA A 89 -11.03 9.26 14.90
N HIS A 90 -11.31 8.03 14.45
CA HIS A 90 -12.53 7.30 14.80
C HIS A 90 -12.66 7.06 16.31
N TYR A 91 -11.58 6.61 16.94
CA TYR A 91 -11.55 6.38 18.38
C TYR A 91 -11.84 7.66 19.18
N ASP A 92 -11.25 8.78 18.79
CA ASP A 92 -11.44 10.08 19.43
C ASP A 92 -12.90 10.56 19.33
N LEU A 93 -13.56 10.39 18.17
CA LEU A 93 -14.97 10.74 17.97
C LEU A 93 -15.92 9.96 18.88
N ILE A 94 -15.58 8.71 19.23
CA ILE A 94 -16.38 7.92 20.14
C ILE A 94 -16.24 8.41 21.57
N THR A 95 -15.02 8.66 22.02
CA THR A 95 -14.74 9.17 23.35
C THR A 95 -15.39 10.53 23.59
N GLU A 96 -15.54 11.33 22.53
CA GLU A 96 -16.26 12.61 22.55
C GLU A 96 -17.77 12.49 22.32
N GLU A 97 -18.32 11.26 22.26
CA GLU A 97 -19.76 10.99 22.02
C GLU A 97 -20.31 11.49 20.66
N LYS A 98 -19.45 11.64 19.66
CA LYS A 98 -19.78 12.11 18.30
C LYS A 98 -19.97 10.97 17.29
N THR A 99 -20.76 9.97 17.63
CA THR A 99 -20.89 8.71 16.85
C THR A 99 -21.43 8.93 15.42
N ALA A 100 -22.31 9.92 15.21
CA ALA A 100 -22.83 10.23 13.86
C ALA A 100 -21.72 10.76 12.93
N GLN A 101 -20.80 11.57 13.45
CA GLN A 101 -19.65 12.08 12.70
C GLN A 101 -18.64 10.98 12.35
N SER A 102 -18.60 9.90 13.14
CA SER A 102 -17.75 8.75 12.84
C SER A 102 -18.16 8.04 11.54
N GLN A 103 -19.45 7.95 11.20
CA GLN A 103 -19.92 7.35 9.95
C GLN A 103 -19.57 8.19 8.72
N GLU A 104 -19.73 9.50 8.81
CA GLU A 104 -19.33 10.44 7.76
C GLU A 104 -17.82 10.33 7.49
N LEU A 105 -17.03 10.36 8.56
CA LEU A 105 -15.58 10.22 8.50
C LEU A 105 -15.14 8.90 7.84
N SER A 106 -15.84 7.78 8.11
CA SER A 106 -15.55 6.48 7.48
C SER A 106 -15.70 6.53 5.97
N THR A 107 -16.76 7.18 5.47
CA THR A 107 -17.00 7.33 4.02
C THR A 107 -15.92 8.18 3.37
N ASP A 108 -15.53 9.28 3.99
CA ASP A 108 -14.50 10.18 3.48
C ASP A 108 -13.13 9.48 3.42
N TYR A 109 -12.76 8.73 4.45
CA TYR A 109 -11.52 7.95 4.45
C TYR A 109 -11.53 6.83 3.40
N LEU A 110 -12.65 6.14 3.22
CA LEU A 110 -12.76 5.10 2.19
C LEU A 110 -12.52 5.69 0.79
N ASN A 111 -13.18 6.80 0.48
CA ASN A 111 -12.99 7.51 -0.78
C ASN A 111 -11.53 7.98 -0.94
N TYR A 112 -10.92 8.50 0.12
CA TYR A 112 -9.52 8.90 0.12
C TYR A 112 -8.60 7.71 -0.19
N PHE A 113 -8.77 6.56 0.49
CA PHE A 113 -7.91 5.40 0.29
C PHE A 113 -8.04 4.82 -1.12
N ILE A 114 -9.26 4.72 -1.65
CA ILE A 114 -9.46 4.24 -3.02
C ILE A 114 -8.75 5.18 -4.01
N ASN A 115 -8.99 6.48 -3.93
CA ASN A 115 -8.34 7.45 -4.81
C ASN A 115 -6.81 7.40 -4.67
N TYR A 116 -6.28 7.32 -3.45
CA TYR A 116 -4.84 7.24 -3.21
C TYR A 116 -4.21 5.98 -3.82
N ILE A 117 -4.89 4.83 -3.75
CA ILE A 117 -4.46 3.59 -4.40
C ILE A 117 -4.41 3.78 -5.92
N TYR A 118 -5.42 4.39 -6.52
CA TYR A 118 -5.47 4.64 -7.96
C TYR A 118 -4.42 5.68 -8.41
N ASP A 119 -4.19 6.72 -7.63
CA ASP A 119 -3.15 7.71 -7.91
C ASP A 119 -1.73 7.12 -7.86
N ASN A 120 -1.55 6.01 -7.09
CA ASN A 120 -0.29 5.30 -6.93
C ASN A 120 -0.37 3.85 -7.46
N PHE A 121 -1.14 3.63 -8.52
CA PHE A 121 -1.55 2.31 -9.01
C PHE A 121 -0.39 1.34 -9.23
N ASP A 122 0.67 1.76 -9.93
CA ASP A 122 1.84 0.90 -10.22
C ASP A 122 2.57 0.46 -8.93
N ALA A 123 2.69 1.37 -7.94
CA ALA A 123 3.31 1.04 -6.67
C ALA A 123 2.47 0.00 -5.91
N PHE A 124 1.14 0.16 -5.87
CA PHE A 124 0.27 -0.83 -5.25
C PHE A 124 0.22 -2.14 -6.02
N LYS A 125 0.30 -2.12 -7.37
CA LYS A 125 0.42 -3.34 -8.17
C LYS A 125 1.69 -4.11 -7.82
N LEU A 126 2.82 -3.44 -7.65
CA LEU A 126 4.05 -4.05 -7.16
C LEU A 126 3.89 -4.63 -5.75
N VAL A 127 3.31 -3.88 -4.81
CA VAL A 127 3.08 -4.32 -3.43
C VAL A 127 2.18 -5.55 -3.37
N ILE A 128 1.07 -5.54 -4.11
CA ILE A 128 0.05 -6.59 -4.03
C ILE A 128 0.42 -7.83 -4.83
N CYS A 129 0.95 -7.65 -6.06
CA CYS A 129 1.15 -8.76 -6.97
C CYS A 129 2.60 -9.26 -7.04
N CYS A 130 3.59 -8.45 -6.66
CA CYS A 130 4.98 -8.68 -6.97
C CYS A 130 5.93 -8.71 -5.77
N SER A 131 5.42 -8.59 -4.54
CA SER A 131 6.24 -8.33 -3.34
C SER A 131 6.74 -9.58 -2.62
N GLU A 132 6.49 -10.81 -3.11
CA GLU A 132 6.93 -12.04 -2.45
C GLU A 132 8.44 -12.03 -2.17
N GLY A 133 8.81 -12.20 -0.89
CA GLY A 133 10.19 -12.15 -0.43
C GLY A 133 10.71 -10.75 -0.07
N THR A 134 9.84 -9.74 -0.05
CA THR A 134 10.13 -8.39 0.47
C THR A 134 9.45 -8.15 1.81
N ARG A 135 9.70 -7.01 2.44
CA ARG A 135 8.97 -6.56 3.64
C ARG A 135 7.48 -6.33 3.41
N TYR A 136 7.05 -6.25 2.17
CA TYR A 136 5.65 -5.99 1.78
C TYR A 136 4.84 -7.26 1.52
N SER A 137 5.44 -8.45 1.65
CA SER A 137 4.76 -9.73 1.34
C SER A 137 3.45 -9.94 2.10
N ASN A 138 3.31 -9.32 3.27
CA ASN A 138 2.13 -9.43 4.14
C ASN A 138 1.33 -8.12 4.22
N TYR A 139 1.51 -7.18 3.31
CA TYR A 139 0.98 -5.83 3.42
C TYR A 139 -0.55 -5.79 3.61
N VAL A 140 -1.31 -6.56 2.82
CA VAL A 140 -2.78 -6.65 2.97
C VAL A 140 -3.16 -7.25 4.30
N HIS A 141 -2.46 -8.31 4.73
CA HIS A 141 -2.70 -8.92 6.03
C HIS A 141 -2.45 -7.94 7.19
N GLU A 142 -1.41 -7.12 7.10
CA GLU A 142 -1.13 -6.09 8.11
C GLU A 142 -2.25 -5.03 8.20
N LEU A 143 -2.85 -4.64 7.06
CA LEU A 143 -4.02 -3.77 7.04
C LEU A 143 -5.24 -4.44 7.70
N VAL A 144 -5.48 -5.72 7.41
CA VAL A 144 -6.58 -6.51 8.01
C VAL A 144 -6.40 -6.59 9.52
N GLU A 145 -5.23 -6.97 10.01
CA GLU A 145 -4.94 -7.09 11.44
C GLU A 145 -5.10 -5.75 12.17
N LEU A 146 -4.64 -4.67 11.54
CA LEU A 146 -4.80 -3.33 12.08
C LEU A 146 -6.28 -2.97 12.22
N GLU A 147 -7.10 -3.18 11.19
CA GLU A 147 -8.54 -2.92 11.20
C GLU A 147 -9.25 -3.74 12.27
N VAL A 148 -9.01 -5.05 12.31
CA VAL A 148 -9.63 -5.96 13.28
C VAL A 148 -9.31 -5.53 14.70
N SER A 149 -8.02 -5.29 15.00
CA SER A 149 -7.60 -4.90 16.34
C SER A 149 -8.16 -3.55 16.80
N GLN A 150 -8.27 -2.56 15.90
CA GLN A 150 -8.82 -1.25 16.24
C GLN A 150 -10.34 -1.29 16.39
N THR A 151 -11.04 -2.03 15.53
CA THR A 151 -12.50 -2.23 15.64
C THR A 151 -12.88 -2.96 16.94
N GLU A 152 -12.10 -3.93 17.39
CA GLU A 152 -12.32 -4.57 18.69
C GLU A 152 -12.23 -3.59 19.85
N LYS A 153 -11.22 -2.72 19.86
CA LYS A 153 -11.07 -1.65 20.86
C LYS A 153 -12.25 -0.67 20.81
N TYR A 154 -12.69 -0.33 19.58
CA TYR A 154 -13.86 0.52 19.35
C TYR A 154 -15.12 -0.07 19.99
N TYR A 155 -15.44 -1.32 19.72
CA TYR A 155 -16.61 -1.99 20.32
C TYR A 155 -16.46 -2.19 21.81
N GLN A 156 -15.26 -2.43 22.31
CA GLN A 156 -15.02 -2.49 23.75
C GLN A 156 -15.36 -1.16 24.43
N GLN A 157 -14.97 -0.04 23.85
CA GLN A 157 -15.29 1.30 24.36
C GLN A 157 -16.80 1.56 24.32
N LEU A 158 -17.48 1.26 23.21
CA LEU A 158 -18.93 1.42 23.09
C LEU A 158 -19.70 0.60 24.15
N ARG A 159 -19.23 -0.62 24.46
CA ARG A 159 -19.82 -1.41 25.55
C ARG A 159 -19.64 -0.78 26.91
N GLN A 160 -18.46 -0.25 27.22
CA GLN A 160 -18.22 0.46 28.48
C GLN A 160 -19.10 1.69 28.62
N LEU A 161 -19.47 2.35 27.53
CA LEU A 161 -20.40 3.48 27.50
C LEU A 161 -21.88 3.04 27.48
N GLY A 162 -22.18 1.73 27.50
CA GLY A 162 -23.55 1.21 27.44
C GLY A 162 -24.27 1.46 26.11
N LYS A 163 -23.51 1.73 25.02
CA LYS A 163 -24.08 2.07 23.69
C LYS A 163 -24.37 0.85 22.83
N VAL A 164 -23.71 -0.27 23.09
CA VAL A 164 -23.90 -1.55 22.37
C VAL A 164 -23.86 -2.71 23.34
N GLU A 165 -24.66 -3.74 23.05
CA GLU A 165 -24.65 -5.03 23.74
C GLU A 165 -24.03 -6.10 22.83
N GLY A 166 -23.49 -7.16 23.46
CA GLY A 166 -22.90 -8.30 22.74
C GLY A 166 -21.39 -8.17 22.51
N VAL A 167 -20.84 -9.19 21.88
CA VAL A 167 -19.41 -9.34 21.55
C VAL A 167 -19.25 -9.52 20.07
N VAL A 168 -18.34 -8.78 19.45
CA VAL A 168 -17.93 -9.03 18.07
C VAL A 168 -17.17 -10.35 18.03
N ASN A 169 -17.60 -11.26 17.18
CA ASN A 169 -16.85 -12.49 16.95
C ASN A 169 -15.60 -12.15 16.14
N HIS A 170 -14.44 -12.36 16.75
CA HIS A 170 -13.14 -12.05 16.15
C HIS A 170 -12.97 -12.71 14.77
N ASP A 171 -13.22 -14.02 14.68
CA ASP A 171 -12.98 -14.78 13.45
C ASP A 171 -13.90 -14.31 12.32
N LEU A 172 -15.18 -14.07 12.63
CA LEU A 172 -16.13 -13.54 11.66
C LEU A 172 -15.73 -12.15 11.19
N HIS A 173 -15.31 -11.28 12.11
CA HIS A 173 -14.87 -9.93 11.79
C HIS A 173 -13.61 -9.98 10.90
N HIS A 174 -12.63 -10.80 11.27
CA HIS A 174 -11.42 -11.02 10.47
C HIS A 174 -11.76 -11.50 9.06
N MET A 175 -12.68 -12.47 8.91
CA MET A 175 -13.12 -12.96 7.60
C MET A 175 -13.76 -11.86 6.74
N ILE A 176 -14.67 -11.08 7.32
CA ILE A 176 -15.35 -9.97 6.61
C ILE A 176 -14.33 -8.90 6.18
N THR A 177 -13.45 -8.51 7.09
CA THR A 177 -12.40 -7.51 6.82
C THR A 177 -11.42 -7.99 5.74
N SER A 178 -11.01 -9.26 5.81
CA SER A 178 -10.15 -9.86 4.77
C SER A 178 -10.84 -9.86 3.40
N ALA A 179 -12.12 -10.23 3.33
CA ALA A 179 -12.90 -10.20 2.10
C ALA A 179 -13.01 -8.77 1.53
N TYR A 180 -13.23 -7.79 2.40
CA TYR A 180 -13.32 -6.38 2.02
C TYR A 180 -12.02 -5.85 1.42
N PHE A 181 -10.88 -6.02 2.09
CA PHE A 181 -9.59 -5.58 1.56
C PHE A 181 -9.20 -6.34 0.29
N THR A 182 -9.49 -7.64 0.22
CA THR A 182 -9.30 -8.42 -1.01
C THR A 182 -10.10 -7.79 -2.15
N ALA A 183 -11.39 -7.50 -1.96
CA ALA A 183 -12.21 -6.90 -3.00
C ALA A 183 -11.70 -5.53 -3.46
N VAL A 184 -11.21 -4.68 -2.55
CA VAL A 184 -10.59 -3.39 -2.90
C VAL A 184 -9.34 -3.60 -3.77
N PHE A 185 -8.45 -4.52 -3.39
CA PHE A 185 -7.22 -4.76 -4.13
C PHE A 185 -7.39 -5.62 -5.39
N GLU A 186 -8.51 -6.35 -5.56
CA GLU A 186 -8.84 -7.04 -6.82
C GLU A 186 -8.88 -6.06 -8.00
N THR A 187 -9.28 -4.81 -7.78
CA THR A 187 -9.26 -3.77 -8.80
C THR A 187 -7.83 -3.47 -9.29
N VAL A 188 -6.84 -3.58 -8.40
CA VAL A 188 -5.41 -3.41 -8.71
C VAL A 188 -4.85 -4.65 -9.40
N VAL A 189 -5.26 -5.85 -8.93
CA VAL A 189 -4.83 -7.13 -9.53
C VAL A 189 -5.26 -7.25 -10.99
N HIS A 190 -6.49 -6.82 -11.30
CA HIS A 190 -7.12 -6.99 -12.61
C HIS A 190 -7.11 -5.74 -13.50
N ASP A 191 -6.40 -4.67 -13.13
CA ASP A 191 -6.30 -3.42 -13.90
C ASP A 191 -7.69 -2.80 -14.22
N MET A 192 -8.62 -2.86 -13.26
CA MET A 192 -9.99 -2.37 -13.39
C MET A 192 -10.11 -0.87 -13.11
#